data_18d1a22c2448b57bc0b9c06aa8b30e8d
#
_entry.id   18d1a22c2448b57bc0b9c06aa8b30e8d
#
_cell.length_a   1.000
_cell.length_b   1.000
_cell.length_c   1.000
_cell.angle_alpha   90.00
_cell.angle_beta   90.00
_cell.angle_gamma   90.00
#
_symmetry.space_group_name_H-M   'P 1'
#
loop_
_entity.id
_entity.type
_entity.pdbx_description
1 polymer ?
#
loop_
_entity_poly.entity_id
_entity_poly.type
_entity_poly.pdbx_seq_one_letter_code
_entity_poly.pdbx_strand_id
1 'polypeptide(L)'
;INKPNIEARIVKGLFYRRYLLLVAFGFLNSYVLLWLGDILYAYGMTGLSLYWLRGLSAKKLAGMSGGILLLLCLFHTSNHMQSADLGGAARAIESLSTGRTLTPEQNQVLLDWQSFLDQQYVSVETAQQQLRLMRSGYKDNFLGIAPINLMLQSVGFIGNAFWDALAMMLLGMALYKWGTLDGSRSTRTYGA
;
A
#
# COMPACT_ATOMS: atom_id res chain seq x y z
N ILE A 1 -41.81 1.96 18.26
CA ILE A 1 -40.38 2.23 17.90
C ILE A 1 -39.85 0.97 17.27
N ASN A 2 -39.50 1.01 15.98
CA ASN A 2 -39.17 -0.14 15.15
C ASN A 2 -37.77 -0.69 15.56
N LYS A 3 -37.71 -1.78 16.32
CA LYS A 3 -36.47 -2.43 16.81
C LYS A 3 -35.38 -2.62 15.75
N PRO A 4 -35.68 -3.07 14.50
CA PRO A 4 -34.66 -3.28 13.47
C PRO A 4 -33.94 -2.00 13.05
N ASN A 5 -34.61 -0.85 13.10
CA ASN A 5 -33.96 0.43 12.77
C ASN A 5 -32.98 0.91 13.86
N ILE A 6 -33.23 0.56 15.13
CA ILE A 6 -32.35 0.88 16.24
C ILE A 6 -31.09 0.03 16.16
N GLU A 7 -31.23 -1.28 15.94
CA GLU A 7 -30.10 -2.20 15.79
C GLU A 7 -29.20 -1.82 14.60
N ALA A 8 -29.79 -1.52 13.44
CA ALA A 8 -29.05 -1.08 12.27
C ALA A 8 -28.26 0.23 12.53
N ARG A 9 -28.85 1.16 13.29
CA ARG A 9 -28.20 2.43 13.66
C ARG A 9 -27.03 2.22 14.64
N ILE A 10 -27.19 1.32 15.60
CA ILE A 10 -26.14 0.94 16.56
C ILE A 10 -24.97 0.29 15.82
N VAL A 11 -25.24 -0.71 14.96
CA VAL A 11 -24.23 -1.41 14.18
C VAL A 11 -23.46 -0.44 13.28
N LYS A 12 -24.18 0.49 12.63
CA LYS A 12 -23.54 1.56 11.83
C LYS A 12 -22.63 2.43 12.69
N GLY A 13 -23.10 2.86 13.86
CA GLY A 13 -22.31 3.70 14.76
C GLY A 13 -21.04 3.00 15.26
N LEU A 14 -21.14 1.71 15.65
CA LEU A 14 -20.00 0.91 16.06
C LEU A 14 -19.00 0.70 14.93
N PHE A 15 -19.48 0.46 13.72
CA PHE A 15 -18.64 0.30 12.54
C PHE A 15 -17.79 1.55 12.30
N TYR A 16 -18.42 2.73 12.15
CA TYR A 16 -17.68 3.97 11.91
C TYR A 16 -16.76 4.33 13.07
N ARG A 17 -17.20 4.17 14.33
CA ARG A 17 -16.37 4.41 15.50
C ARG A 17 -15.10 3.56 15.48
N ARG A 18 -15.18 2.28 15.12
CA ARG A 18 -14.02 1.38 15.02
C ARG A 18 -13.02 1.88 13.98
N TYR A 19 -13.47 2.20 12.76
CA TYR A 19 -12.57 2.64 11.70
C TYR A 19 -12.02 4.05 11.93
N LEU A 20 -12.80 4.96 12.50
CA LEU A 20 -12.31 6.28 12.90
C LEU A 20 -11.25 6.19 14.00
N LEU A 21 -11.40 5.27 14.95
CA LEU A 21 -10.36 5.01 15.94
C LEU A 21 -9.08 4.47 15.29
N LEU A 22 -9.18 3.57 14.31
CA LEU A 22 -8.01 3.12 13.56
C LEU A 22 -7.30 4.27 12.85
N VAL A 23 -8.04 5.16 12.20
CA VAL A 23 -7.48 6.37 11.58
C VAL A 23 -6.81 7.26 12.61
N ALA A 24 -7.45 7.51 13.76
CA ALA A 24 -6.89 8.33 14.83
C ALA A 24 -5.60 7.71 15.41
N PHE A 25 -5.57 6.39 15.64
CA PHE A 25 -4.36 5.69 16.04
C PHE A 25 -3.29 5.72 14.98
N GLY A 26 -3.65 5.62 13.69
CA GLY A 26 -2.72 5.77 12.58
C GLY A 26 -2.05 7.15 12.56
N PHE A 27 -2.81 8.22 12.77
CA PHE A 27 -2.25 9.57 12.92
C PHE A 27 -1.34 9.69 14.15
N LEU A 28 -1.77 9.17 15.29
CA LEU A 28 -0.95 9.17 16.51
C LEU A 28 0.36 8.42 16.28
N ASN A 29 0.31 7.26 15.66
CA ASN A 29 1.48 6.45 15.35
C ASN A 29 2.44 7.21 14.41
N SER A 30 1.92 7.82 13.34
CA SER A 30 2.72 8.48 12.31
C SER A 30 3.32 9.83 12.77
N TYR A 31 2.58 10.61 13.58
CA TYR A 31 2.98 12.00 13.90
C TYR A 31 3.38 12.21 15.37
N VAL A 32 3.01 11.31 16.27
CA VAL A 32 3.43 11.38 17.67
C VAL A 32 4.52 10.35 17.95
N LEU A 33 4.35 9.10 17.51
CA LEU A 33 5.38 8.07 17.65
C LEU A 33 6.40 8.09 16.51
N LEU A 34 6.20 8.90 15.47
CA LEU A 34 7.07 9.10 14.32
C LEU A 34 7.38 7.79 13.56
N TRP A 35 6.38 6.91 13.50
CA TRP A 35 6.49 5.65 12.79
C TRP A 35 6.26 5.84 11.29
N LEU A 36 7.22 5.40 10.47
CA LEU A 36 7.09 5.45 9.01
C LEU A 36 6.24 4.28 8.51
N GLY A 37 5.32 4.59 7.56
CA GLY A 37 4.56 3.56 6.87
C GLY A 37 3.48 2.89 7.74
N ASP A 38 2.75 3.67 8.54
CA ASP A 38 1.65 3.16 9.38
C ASP A 38 0.52 2.56 8.53
N ILE A 39 0.16 1.31 8.87
CA ILE A 39 -0.91 0.57 8.18
C ILE A 39 -2.30 0.85 8.76
N LEU A 40 -2.39 1.33 10.02
CA LEU A 40 -3.67 1.57 10.70
C LEU A 40 -4.47 2.65 10.00
N TYR A 41 -3.79 3.72 9.57
CA TYR A 41 -4.40 4.78 8.75
C TYR A 41 -4.98 4.21 7.46
N ALA A 42 -4.19 3.44 6.71
CA ALA A 42 -4.61 2.86 5.44
C ALA A 42 -5.82 1.93 5.61
N TYR A 43 -5.78 1.03 6.59
CA TYR A 43 -6.90 0.13 6.88
C TYR A 43 -8.11 0.87 7.44
N GLY A 44 -7.91 1.90 8.26
CA GLY A 44 -8.98 2.73 8.79
C GLY A 44 -9.72 3.46 7.67
N MET A 45 -8.99 4.15 6.80
CA MET A 45 -9.56 4.90 5.67
C MET A 45 -10.24 3.99 4.64
N THR A 46 -9.59 2.89 4.24
CA THR A 46 -10.18 1.91 3.32
C THR A 46 -11.41 1.27 3.95
N GLY A 47 -11.36 0.93 5.22
CA GLY A 47 -12.46 0.31 5.94
C GLY A 47 -13.73 1.16 5.97
N LEU A 48 -13.61 2.50 6.02
CA LEU A 48 -14.77 3.40 5.95
C LEU A 48 -15.57 3.22 4.65
N SER A 49 -14.91 2.93 3.53
CA SER A 49 -15.58 2.70 2.23
C SER A 49 -16.35 1.38 2.17
N LEU A 50 -15.95 0.37 2.95
CA LEU A 50 -16.58 -0.96 2.94
C LEU A 50 -18.03 -0.95 3.41
N TYR A 51 -18.42 0.04 4.19
CA TYR A 51 -19.81 0.12 4.69
C TYR A 51 -20.82 0.12 3.55
N TRP A 52 -20.52 0.82 2.47
CA TRP A 52 -21.41 0.90 1.31
C TRP A 52 -21.41 -0.41 0.48
N LEU A 53 -20.32 -1.15 0.53
CA LEU A 53 -20.15 -2.40 -0.23
C LEU A 53 -20.71 -3.63 0.50
N ARG A 54 -21.04 -3.51 1.79
CA ARG A 54 -21.53 -4.62 2.63
C ARG A 54 -22.80 -5.30 2.11
N GLY A 55 -23.65 -4.57 1.36
CA GLY A 55 -24.88 -5.08 0.77
C GLY A 55 -24.68 -5.97 -0.46
N LEU A 56 -23.49 -5.97 -1.05
CA LEU A 56 -23.20 -6.74 -2.25
C LEU A 56 -23.13 -8.24 -1.95
N SER A 57 -23.49 -9.06 -2.95
CA SER A 57 -23.35 -10.51 -2.84
C SER A 57 -21.89 -10.95 -2.78
N ALA A 58 -21.61 -12.12 -2.18
CA ALA A 58 -20.25 -12.66 -2.07
C ALA A 58 -19.56 -12.78 -3.43
N LYS A 59 -20.30 -13.21 -4.48
CA LYS A 59 -19.76 -13.33 -5.85
C LYS A 59 -19.32 -11.96 -6.41
N LYS A 60 -20.10 -10.90 -6.17
CA LYS A 60 -19.73 -9.53 -6.63
C LYS A 60 -18.49 -9.02 -5.89
N LEU A 61 -18.44 -9.22 -4.57
CA LEU A 61 -17.27 -8.82 -3.75
C LEU A 61 -16.00 -9.55 -4.19
N ALA A 62 -16.07 -10.85 -4.42
CA ALA A 62 -14.95 -11.64 -4.92
C ALA A 62 -14.53 -11.23 -6.34
N GLY A 63 -15.49 -10.95 -7.23
CA GLY A 63 -15.21 -10.46 -8.57
C GLY A 63 -14.53 -9.10 -8.57
N MET A 64 -14.99 -8.16 -7.72
CA MET A 64 -14.34 -6.85 -7.55
C MET A 64 -12.92 -7.00 -6.99
N SER A 65 -12.74 -7.82 -5.95
CA SER A 65 -11.43 -8.11 -5.39
C SER A 65 -10.49 -8.70 -6.42
N GLY A 66 -10.92 -9.75 -7.13
CA GLY A 66 -10.14 -10.40 -8.18
C GLY A 66 -9.77 -9.44 -9.33
N GLY A 67 -10.71 -8.58 -9.73
CA GLY A 67 -10.47 -7.54 -10.74
C GLY A 67 -9.39 -6.54 -10.30
N ILE A 68 -9.49 -6.03 -9.07
CA ILE A 68 -8.48 -5.10 -8.51
C ILE A 68 -7.12 -5.80 -8.41
N LEU A 69 -7.06 -7.02 -7.87
CA LEU A 69 -5.81 -7.77 -7.75
C LEU A 69 -5.17 -8.04 -9.11
N LEU A 70 -5.98 -8.38 -10.13
CA LEU A 70 -5.48 -8.57 -11.49
C LEU A 70 -4.89 -7.28 -12.04
N LEU A 71 -5.58 -6.14 -11.89
CA LEU A 71 -5.07 -4.85 -12.34
C LEU A 71 -3.78 -4.45 -11.62
N LEU A 72 -3.71 -4.65 -10.31
CA LEU A 72 -2.47 -4.42 -9.54
C LEU A 72 -1.34 -5.33 -9.99
N CYS A 73 -1.63 -6.62 -10.22
CA CYS A 73 -0.65 -7.58 -10.73
C CYS A 73 -0.11 -7.14 -12.10
N LEU A 74 -0.99 -6.77 -13.04
CA LEU A 74 -0.59 -6.29 -14.36
C LEU A 74 0.24 -5.01 -14.27
N PHE A 75 -0.17 -4.06 -13.43
CA PHE A 75 0.55 -2.80 -13.21
C PHE A 75 1.96 -3.05 -12.65
N HIS A 76 2.08 -3.85 -11.59
CA HIS A 76 3.37 -4.16 -10.99
C HIS A 76 4.27 -4.98 -11.93
N THR A 77 3.69 -5.92 -12.68
CA THR A 77 4.45 -6.70 -13.68
C THR A 77 4.97 -5.80 -14.80
N SER A 78 4.13 -4.89 -15.31
CA SER A 78 4.53 -3.93 -16.34
C SER A 78 5.68 -3.03 -15.88
N ASN A 79 5.57 -2.48 -14.66
CA ASN A 79 6.66 -1.66 -14.07
C ASN A 79 7.94 -2.47 -13.89
N HIS A 80 7.83 -3.73 -13.45
CA HIS A 80 8.99 -4.60 -13.28
C HIS A 80 9.65 -4.93 -14.62
N MET A 81 8.88 -5.19 -15.68
CA MET A 81 9.43 -5.42 -17.03
C MET A 81 10.16 -4.18 -17.55
N GLN A 82 9.56 -3.00 -17.43
CA GLN A 82 10.21 -1.74 -17.84
C GLN A 82 11.54 -1.50 -17.11
N SER A 83 11.58 -1.76 -15.79
CA SER A 83 12.81 -1.62 -15.01
C SER A 83 13.86 -2.68 -15.38
N ALA A 84 13.45 -3.89 -15.72
CA ALA A 84 14.35 -4.94 -16.18
C ALA A 84 14.95 -4.60 -17.55
N ASP A 85 14.15 -4.08 -18.48
CA ASP A 85 14.58 -3.64 -19.80
C ASP A 85 15.57 -2.46 -19.68
N LEU A 86 15.26 -1.47 -18.85
CA LEU A 86 16.14 -0.34 -18.58
C LEU A 86 17.49 -0.81 -18.00
N GLY A 87 17.46 -1.71 -17.03
CA GLY A 87 18.68 -2.27 -16.42
C GLY A 87 19.47 -3.16 -17.40
N GLY A 88 18.80 -3.84 -18.33
CA GLY A 88 19.43 -4.56 -19.43
C GLY A 88 20.16 -3.64 -20.39
N ALA A 89 19.49 -2.56 -20.83
CA ALA A 89 20.06 -1.55 -21.70
C ALA A 89 21.26 -0.84 -21.04
N ALA A 90 21.14 -0.45 -19.78
CA ALA A 90 22.22 0.18 -19.05
C ALA A 90 23.48 -0.70 -18.96
N ARG A 91 23.33 -1.98 -18.62
CA ARG A 91 24.44 -2.94 -18.56
C ARG A 91 25.08 -3.18 -19.93
N ALA A 92 24.28 -3.23 -21.01
CA ALA A 92 24.79 -3.36 -22.36
C ALA A 92 25.65 -2.13 -22.75
N ILE A 93 25.19 -0.92 -22.43
CA ILE A 93 25.92 0.32 -22.67
C ILE A 93 27.22 0.35 -21.86
N GLU A 94 27.19 0.01 -20.57
CA GLU A 94 28.39 -0.06 -19.71
C GLU A 94 29.44 -1.02 -20.28
N SER A 95 29.03 -2.21 -20.77
CA SER A 95 29.94 -3.19 -21.34
C SER A 95 30.60 -2.73 -22.64
N LEU A 96 29.94 -1.84 -23.40
CA LEU A 96 30.43 -1.30 -24.68
C LEU A 96 31.22 0.01 -24.50
N SER A 97 31.10 0.65 -23.35
CA SER A 97 31.67 1.99 -23.10
C SER A 97 33.16 2.03 -22.78
N THR A 98 33.80 0.86 -22.66
CA THR A 98 35.25 0.81 -22.34
C THR A 98 36.06 1.45 -23.47
N GLY A 99 36.37 2.74 -23.32
CA GLY A 99 37.20 3.53 -24.24
C GLY A 99 36.45 4.25 -25.38
N ARG A 100 35.11 4.32 -25.36
CA ARG A 100 34.30 5.05 -26.35
C ARG A 100 33.54 6.20 -25.71
N THR A 101 33.39 7.31 -26.47
CA THR A 101 32.48 8.39 -26.10
C THR A 101 31.02 7.94 -26.30
N LEU A 102 30.20 8.03 -25.26
CA LEU A 102 28.80 7.69 -25.29
C LEU A 102 27.99 8.73 -26.06
N THR A 103 26.95 8.28 -26.76
CA THR A 103 25.98 9.18 -27.39
C THR A 103 25.10 9.85 -26.31
N PRO A 104 24.47 11.01 -26.63
CA PRO A 104 23.53 11.65 -25.68
C PRO A 104 22.40 10.72 -25.21
N GLU A 105 21.88 9.88 -26.10
CA GLU A 105 20.83 8.90 -25.81
C GLU A 105 21.32 7.82 -24.85
N GLN A 106 22.53 7.31 -25.03
CA GLN A 106 23.15 6.33 -24.13
C GLN A 106 23.38 6.91 -22.74
N ASN A 107 23.84 8.16 -22.68
CA ASN A 107 23.98 8.84 -21.40
C ASN A 107 22.62 9.00 -20.69
N GLN A 108 21.56 9.30 -21.42
CA GLN A 108 20.23 9.43 -20.83
C GLN A 108 19.77 8.10 -20.21
N VAL A 109 19.95 6.97 -20.90
CA VAL A 109 19.60 5.63 -20.38
C VAL A 109 20.37 5.33 -19.07
N LEU A 110 21.64 5.68 -19.00
CA LEU A 110 22.43 5.49 -17.77
C LEU A 110 21.96 6.38 -16.63
N LEU A 111 21.60 7.64 -16.91
CA LEU A 111 21.03 8.55 -15.91
C LEU A 111 19.67 8.07 -15.40
N ASP A 112 18.80 7.59 -16.30
CA ASP A 112 17.51 7.03 -15.92
C ASP A 112 17.66 5.76 -15.07
N TRP A 113 18.62 4.90 -15.43
CA TRP A 113 18.97 3.73 -14.63
C TRP A 113 19.53 4.10 -13.25
N GLN A 114 20.44 5.06 -13.18
CA GLN A 114 20.98 5.54 -11.92
C GLN A 114 19.88 6.13 -11.03
N SER A 115 19.01 6.95 -11.61
CA SER A 115 17.87 7.53 -10.86
C SER A 115 16.91 6.47 -10.35
N PHE A 116 16.67 5.39 -11.10
CA PHE A 116 15.90 4.24 -10.68
C PHE A 116 16.57 3.52 -9.49
N LEU A 117 17.88 3.29 -9.56
CA LEU A 117 18.64 2.66 -8.47
C LEU A 117 18.61 3.52 -7.20
N ASP A 118 18.75 4.84 -7.33
CA ASP A 118 18.71 5.77 -6.20
C ASP A 118 17.32 5.80 -5.50
N GLN A 119 16.26 5.49 -6.25
CA GLN A 119 14.90 5.33 -5.69
C GLN A 119 14.70 3.96 -5.02
N GLN A 120 15.35 2.90 -5.50
CA GLN A 120 15.18 1.53 -4.99
C GLN A 120 16.14 1.20 -3.84
N TYR A 121 17.34 1.74 -3.90
CA TYR A 121 18.38 1.44 -2.93
C TYR A 121 18.76 2.69 -2.13
N VAL A 122 18.72 2.56 -0.84
CA VAL A 122 19.15 3.63 0.06
C VAL A 122 20.68 3.73 0.00
N SER A 123 21.21 4.87 -0.46
CA SER A 123 22.66 5.09 -0.46
C SER A 123 23.20 5.09 0.97
N VAL A 124 24.49 4.80 1.13
CA VAL A 124 25.16 4.81 2.44
C VAL A 124 25.04 6.19 3.10
N GLU A 125 25.13 7.27 2.30
CA GLU A 125 24.98 8.65 2.76
C GLU A 125 23.57 8.91 3.28
N THR A 126 22.54 8.48 2.55
CA THR A 126 21.14 8.61 2.94
C THR A 126 20.85 7.80 4.21
N ALA A 127 21.37 6.57 4.30
CA ALA A 127 21.26 5.74 5.50
C ALA A 127 21.90 6.41 6.73
N GLN A 128 23.08 6.99 6.56
CA GLN A 128 23.76 7.75 7.62
C GLN A 128 23.00 9.02 8.02
N GLN A 129 22.39 9.71 7.07
CA GLN A 129 21.54 10.88 7.36
C GLN A 129 20.30 10.47 8.16
N GLN A 130 19.64 9.38 7.77
CA GLN A 130 18.51 8.83 8.52
C GLN A 130 18.91 8.42 9.95
N LEU A 131 20.05 7.76 10.12
CA LEU A 131 20.57 7.41 11.44
C LEU A 131 20.86 8.65 12.29
N ARG A 132 21.44 9.69 11.70
CA ARG A 132 21.66 10.98 12.40
C ARG A 132 20.35 11.62 12.80
N LEU A 133 19.35 11.63 11.92
CA LEU A 133 18.03 12.14 12.19
C LEU A 133 17.35 11.38 13.32
N MET A 134 17.40 10.04 13.30
CA MET A 134 16.82 9.20 14.36
C MET A 134 17.50 9.38 15.73
N ARG A 135 18.77 9.79 15.74
CA ARG A 135 19.55 10.09 16.95
C ARG A 135 19.44 11.55 17.40
N SER A 136 18.81 12.41 16.61
CA SER A 136 18.55 13.81 16.94
C SER A 136 17.39 13.96 17.92
N GLY A 137 17.14 15.21 18.35
CA GLY A 137 15.98 15.50 19.20
C GLY A 137 14.65 15.25 18.51
N TYR A 138 13.60 15.07 19.30
CA TYR A 138 12.23 14.78 18.81
C TYR A 138 11.76 15.79 17.75
N LYS A 139 12.06 17.07 17.93
CA LYS A 139 11.67 18.14 17.02
C LYS A 139 12.28 17.95 15.61
N ASP A 140 13.57 17.66 15.53
CA ASP A 140 14.29 17.49 14.27
C ASP A 140 13.84 16.22 13.56
N ASN A 141 13.61 15.16 14.34
CA ASN A 141 13.06 13.90 13.86
C ASN A 141 11.63 14.09 13.31
N PHE A 142 10.78 14.83 14.01
CA PHE A 142 9.44 15.17 13.54
C PHE A 142 9.48 15.94 12.21
N LEU A 143 10.31 16.97 12.09
CA LEU A 143 10.44 17.77 10.88
C LEU A 143 10.95 16.96 9.68
N GLY A 144 11.75 15.93 9.92
CA GLY A 144 12.22 15.01 8.86
C GLY A 144 11.18 13.95 8.46
N ILE A 145 10.46 13.38 9.43
CA ILE A 145 9.56 12.23 9.20
C ILE A 145 8.14 12.66 8.80
N ALA A 146 7.62 13.76 9.36
CA ALA A 146 6.24 14.17 9.11
C ALA A 146 5.92 14.44 7.62
N PRO A 147 6.79 15.09 6.81
CA PRO A 147 6.55 15.25 5.38
C PRO A 147 6.49 13.91 4.63
N ILE A 148 7.32 12.95 5.01
CA ILE A 148 7.34 11.60 4.40
C ILE A 148 6.04 10.88 4.73
N ASN A 149 5.60 10.89 5.98
CA ASN A 149 4.33 10.31 6.39
C ASN A 149 3.15 10.97 5.66
N LEU A 150 3.17 12.30 5.48
CA LEU A 150 2.13 13.01 4.74
C LEU A 150 2.08 12.54 3.27
N MET A 151 3.23 12.38 2.62
CA MET A 151 3.32 11.86 1.25
C MET A 151 2.79 10.42 1.17
N LEU A 152 3.15 9.55 2.11
CA LEU A 152 2.68 8.17 2.16
C LEU A 152 1.17 8.09 2.43
N GLN A 153 0.63 8.93 3.31
CA GLN A 153 -0.79 8.98 3.66
C GLN A 153 -1.66 9.71 2.62
N SER A 154 -1.08 10.43 1.68
CA SER A 154 -1.79 11.09 0.59
C SER A 154 -1.57 10.37 -0.74
N VAL A 155 -0.48 10.67 -1.42
CA VAL A 155 -0.17 10.12 -2.75
C VAL A 155 0.07 8.60 -2.70
N GLY A 156 0.86 8.13 -1.75
CA GLY A 156 1.15 6.70 -1.58
C GLY A 156 -0.10 5.90 -1.23
N PHE A 157 -0.99 6.44 -0.39
CA PHE A 157 -2.26 5.82 -0.04
C PHE A 157 -3.17 5.66 -1.26
N ILE A 158 -3.44 6.74 -2.00
CA ILE A 158 -4.35 6.71 -3.15
C ILE A 158 -3.74 5.90 -4.30
N GLY A 159 -2.42 6.01 -4.51
CA GLY A 159 -1.72 5.35 -5.61
C GLY A 159 -1.62 3.83 -5.48
N ASN A 160 -1.50 3.30 -4.27
CA ASN A 160 -1.27 1.86 -4.06
C ASN A 160 -2.01 1.29 -2.84
N ALA A 161 -1.74 1.79 -1.63
CA ALA A 161 -2.16 1.15 -0.38
C ALA A 161 -3.68 1.02 -0.24
N PHE A 162 -4.46 1.97 -0.76
CA PHE A 162 -5.92 1.92 -0.78
C PHE A 162 -6.44 0.73 -1.58
N TRP A 163 -5.93 0.52 -2.79
CA TRP A 163 -6.41 -0.51 -3.70
C TRP A 163 -6.05 -1.91 -3.21
N ASP A 164 -4.83 -2.08 -2.69
CA ASP A 164 -4.37 -3.33 -2.10
C ASP A 164 -5.21 -3.71 -0.87
N ALA A 165 -5.34 -2.78 0.09
CA ALA A 165 -6.17 -2.99 1.27
C ALA A 165 -7.64 -3.24 0.91
N LEU A 166 -8.20 -2.51 -0.07
CA LEU A 166 -9.58 -2.68 -0.52
C LEU A 166 -9.79 -4.07 -1.11
N ALA A 167 -8.90 -4.53 -1.99
CA ALA A 167 -9.00 -5.84 -2.61
C ALA A 167 -9.00 -6.96 -1.56
N MET A 168 -8.06 -6.91 -0.61
CA MET A 168 -7.97 -7.91 0.46
C MET A 168 -9.16 -7.88 1.42
N MET A 169 -9.66 -6.69 1.76
CA MET A 169 -10.86 -6.56 2.60
C MET A 169 -12.12 -7.05 1.90
N LEU A 170 -12.28 -6.79 0.59
CA LEU A 170 -13.39 -7.31 -0.21
C LEU A 170 -13.35 -8.84 -0.30
N LEU A 171 -12.15 -9.42 -0.47
CA LEU A 171 -11.96 -10.86 -0.45
C LEU A 171 -12.37 -11.45 0.91
N GLY A 172 -11.91 -10.84 2.01
CA GLY A 172 -12.29 -11.25 3.36
C GLY A 172 -13.81 -11.22 3.58
N MET A 173 -14.48 -10.14 3.11
CA MET A 173 -15.95 -10.04 3.17
C MET A 173 -16.66 -11.11 2.32
N ALA A 174 -16.12 -11.43 1.14
CA ALA A 174 -16.67 -12.49 0.29
C ALA A 174 -16.54 -13.87 0.95
N LEU A 175 -15.36 -14.19 1.48
CA LEU A 175 -15.09 -15.44 2.19
C LEU A 175 -15.98 -15.59 3.44
N TYR A 176 -16.16 -14.50 4.19
CA TYR A 176 -17.09 -14.49 5.33
C TYR A 176 -18.52 -14.78 4.90
N LYS A 177 -19.03 -14.12 3.84
CA LYS A 177 -20.38 -14.35 3.31
C LYS A 177 -20.57 -15.74 2.71
N TRP A 178 -19.51 -16.39 2.28
CA TRP A 178 -19.54 -17.79 1.85
C TRP A 178 -19.50 -18.78 3.00
N GLY A 179 -19.34 -18.30 4.25
CA GLY A 179 -19.23 -19.17 5.42
C GLY A 179 -17.92 -19.96 5.48
N THR A 180 -16.86 -19.47 4.81
CA THR A 180 -15.54 -20.11 4.85
C THR A 180 -14.75 -19.72 6.10
N LEU A 181 -14.99 -18.50 6.65
CA LEU A 181 -14.24 -17.98 7.80
C LEU A 181 -14.90 -18.25 9.15
N ASP A 182 -16.17 -18.66 9.16
CA ASP A 182 -16.93 -18.92 10.39
C ASP A 182 -17.00 -20.41 10.79
N GLY A 183 -16.29 -21.28 10.05
CA GLY A 183 -16.28 -22.72 10.31
C GLY A 183 -17.57 -23.47 9.97
N SER A 184 -18.52 -22.83 9.30
CA SER A 184 -19.82 -23.43 8.97
C SER A 184 -19.77 -24.43 7.80
N ARG A 185 -18.66 -24.49 7.07
CA ARG A 185 -18.46 -25.42 5.94
C ARG A 185 -18.05 -26.82 6.40
N SER A 186 -18.26 -27.80 5.55
CA SER A 186 -17.84 -29.17 5.81
C SER A 186 -16.32 -29.31 5.88
N THR A 187 -15.83 -30.30 6.66
CA THR A 187 -14.40 -30.60 6.76
C THR A 187 -13.72 -30.88 5.41
N ARG A 188 -14.47 -31.36 4.43
CA ARG A 188 -13.97 -31.54 3.05
C ARG A 188 -13.60 -30.20 2.37
N THR A 189 -14.23 -29.11 2.73
CA THR A 189 -13.93 -27.76 2.15
C THR A 189 -12.63 -27.19 2.73
N TYR A 190 -12.24 -27.61 3.94
CA TYR A 190 -11.03 -27.14 4.61
C TYR A 190 -9.84 -28.09 4.46
N GLY A 191 -10.05 -29.32 3.99
CA GLY A 191 -9.02 -30.34 3.88
C GLY A 191 -8.60 -30.70 2.45
N ALA A 192 -9.00 -29.86 1.46
CA ALA A 192 -8.66 -30.07 0.04
C ALA A 192 -7.44 -29.27 -0.36
#